data_17ee6599e525c955af657754f7aaac2e
#
_entry.id   17ee6599e525c955af657754f7aaac2e
#
_cell.length_a   1.000
_cell.length_b   1.000
_cell.length_c   1.000
_cell.angle_alpha   90.00
_cell.angle_beta   90.00
_cell.angle_gamma   90.00
#
_symmetry.space_group_name_H-M   'P 1'
#
loop_
_entity.id
_entity.type
_entity.pdbx_description
1 polymer ?
#
loop_
_entity_poly.entity_id
_entity_poly.type
_entity_poly.pdbx_seq_one_letter_code
_entity_poly.pdbx_strand_id
1 'polypeptide(L)'
;MARGRVTLHFRHRVLSLVRSAGAVDGVQGDVLEPSAAARGQSSSRIAVGTFTLSAPVVIVTAGGIGGNHALVRQYWPTRLGDPPAHMISGVPAHVDGLMLGVAERAGGRLINRDRMWHYVEGVKNWNSIWPLHGTLT
;
A
#
# COMPACT_ATOMS: atom_id res chain seq x y z
N MET A 1 9.40 -29.36 -18.61
CA MET A 1 9.13 -28.43 -17.52
C MET A 1 7.74 -27.82 -17.74
N ALA A 2 6.81 -28.00 -16.81
CA ALA A 2 5.51 -27.37 -16.90
C ALA A 2 5.69 -25.84 -16.79
N ARG A 3 5.25 -25.08 -17.78
CA ARG A 3 5.22 -23.62 -17.71
C ARG A 3 4.21 -23.25 -16.64
N GLY A 4 4.68 -22.70 -15.52
CA GLY A 4 3.82 -22.18 -14.47
C GLY A 4 2.85 -21.16 -15.07
N ARG A 5 1.57 -21.29 -14.76
CA ARG A 5 0.56 -20.30 -15.16
C ARG A 5 0.49 -19.22 -14.06
N VAL A 6 0.52 -17.95 -14.46
CA VAL A 6 0.24 -16.82 -13.59
C VAL A 6 -1.18 -16.36 -13.88
N THR A 7 -1.99 -16.23 -12.82
CA THR A 7 -3.31 -15.63 -12.91
C THR A 7 -3.27 -14.24 -12.24
N LEU A 8 -3.73 -13.22 -12.96
CA LEU A 8 -3.80 -11.85 -12.47
C LEU A 8 -5.23 -11.54 -12.04
N HIS A 9 -5.42 -11.17 -10.80
CA HIS A 9 -6.70 -10.72 -10.25
C HIS A 9 -6.67 -9.21 -10.07
N PHE A 10 -7.04 -8.46 -11.11
CA PHE A 10 -7.16 -7.01 -11.05
C PHE A 10 -8.33 -6.59 -10.17
N ARG A 11 -8.25 -5.39 -9.61
CA ARG A 11 -9.32 -4.82 -8.77
C ARG A 11 -9.66 -5.64 -7.52
N HIS A 12 -8.72 -6.49 -7.08
CA HIS A 12 -8.84 -7.25 -5.85
C HIS A 12 -8.01 -6.57 -4.75
N ARG A 13 -8.69 -5.98 -3.77
CA ARG A 13 -8.06 -5.31 -2.63
C ARG A 13 -8.00 -6.27 -1.45
N VAL A 14 -6.81 -6.74 -1.11
CA VAL A 14 -6.59 -7.60 0.07
C VAL A 14 -6.79 -6.78 1.35
N LEU A 15 -7.60 -7.29 2.28
CA LEU A 15 -7.89 -6.66 3.57
C LEU A 15 -7.44 -7.51 4.76
N SER A 16 -7.24 -8.80 4.56
CA SER A 16 -6.76 -9.72 5.60
C SER A 16 -5.95 -10.88 5.04
N LEU A 17 -5.08 -11.41 5.87
CA LEU A 17 -4.44 -12.71 5.66
C LEU A 17 -5.28 -13.77 6.38
N VAL A 18 -5.65 -14.82 5.65
CA VAL A 18 -6.35 -15.98 6.22
C VAL A 18 -5.33 -16.82 6.97
N ARG A 19 -5.71 -17.30 8.14
CA ARG A 19 -4.85 -18.18 8.97
C ARG A 19 -5.59 -19.44 9.36
N SER A 20 -4.92 -20.56 9.23
CA SER A 20 -5.36 -21.83 9.80
C SER A 20 -4.16 -22.59 10.39
N ALA A 21 -4.38 -23.37 11.43
CA ALA A 21 -3.35 -24.16 12.10
C ALA A 21 -2.05 -23.39 12.43
N GLY A 22 -2.16 -22.09 12.73
CA GLY A 22 -1.02 -21.24 13.09
C GLY A 22 -0.21 -20.67 11.92
N ALA A 23 -0.56 -21.00 10.68
CA ALA A 23 0.09 -20.50 9.46
C ALA A 23 -0.83 -19.59 8.65
N VAL A 24 -0.25 -18.74 7.79
CA VAL A 24 -0.99 -18.02 6.75
C VAL A 24 -1.19 -18.96 5.57
N ASP A 25 -2.43 -19.17 5.16
CA ASP A 25 -2.83 -20.08 4.09
C ASP A 25 -3.72 -19.41 3.02
N GLY A 26 -3.80 -18.08 3.03
CA GLY A 26 -4.57 -17.37 2.02
C GLY A 26 -4.70 -15.87 2.27
N VAL A 27 -5.50 -15.26 1.42
CA VAL A 27 -5.87 -13.85 1.48
C VAL A 27 -7.36 -13.67 1.29
N GLN A 28 -7.92 -12.63 1.89
CA GLN A 28 -9.32 -12.25 1.76
C GLN A 28 -9.42 -10.75 1.56
N GLY A 29 -10.45 -10.31 0.83
CA GLY A 29 -10.68 -8.90 0.60
C GLY A 29 -11.86 -8.60 -0.30
N ASP A 30 -11.86 -7.39 -0.86
CA ASP A 30 -12.92 -6.86 -1.69
C ASP A 30 -12.56 -6.94 -3.16
N VAL A 31 -13.57 -7.26 -3.98
CA VAL A 31 -13.57 -6.99 -5.40
C VAL A 31 -14.07 -5.57 -5.62
N LEU A 32 -13.26 -4.72 -6.21
CA LEU A 32 -13.62 -3.33 -6.51
C LEU A 32 -14.28 -3.26 -7.89
N GLU A 33 -15.21 -2.32 -8.05
CA GLU A 33 -15.86 -2.10 -9.35
C GLU A 33 -14.84 -1.80 -10.47
N PRO A 34 -15.12 -2.15 -11.71
CA PRO A 34 -14.28 -1.75 -12.85
C PRO A 34 -14.08 -0.23 -12.90
N SER A 35 -12.94 0.21 -13.42
CA SER A 35 -12.65 1.62 -13.58
C SER A 35 -11.96 1.86 -14.91
N ALA A 36 -12.44 2.85 -15.65
CA ALA A 36 -11.82 3.36 -16.88
C ALA A 36 -10.94 4.58 -16.63
N ALA A 37 -10.60 4.88 -15.37
CA ALA A 37 -9.74 6.01 -15.02
C ALA A 37 -8.38 5.90 -15.74
N ALA A 38 -7.96 7.01 -16.35
CA ALA A 38 -6.66 7.10 -16.99
C ALA A 38 -5.52 6.98 -15.98
N ARG A 39 -4.32 6.66 -16.47
CA ARG A 39 -3.13 6.60 -15.62
C ARG A 39 -2.94 7.93 -14.87
N GLY A 40 -2.64 7.84 -13.59
CA GLY A 40 -2.47 9.00 -12.71
C GLY A 40 -3.77 9.56 -12.13
N GLN A 41 -4.92 9.08 -12.57
CA GLN A 41 -6.21 9.46 -12.01
C GLN A 41 -6.66 8.49 -10.91
N SER A 42 -7.36 9.01 -9.92
CA SER A 42 -7.95 8.17 -8.88
C SER A 42 -9.03 7.28 -9.48
N SER A 43 -8.93 5.99 -9.25
CA SER A 43 -9.96 5.02 -9.63
C SER A 43 -10.94 4.81 -8.48
N SER A 44 -12.17 4.39 -8.81
CA SER A 44 -13.14 4.02 -7.80
C SER A 44 -12.61 2.95 -6.85
N ARG A 45 -13.00 3.07 -5.58
CA ARG A 45 -12.67 2.11 -4.52
C ARG A 45 -13.92 1.44 -3.95
N ILE A 46 -15.04 1.54 -4.66
CA ILE A 46 -16.31 0.93 -4.27
C ILE A 46 -16.17 -0.59 -4.36
N ALA A 47 -16.50 -1.27 -3.27
CA ALA A 47 -16.57 -2.73 -3.24
C ALA A 47 -17.88 -3.21 -3.86
N VAL A 48 -17.76 -4.13 -4.80
CA VAL A 48 -18.90 -4.77 -5.48
C VAL A 48 -19.03 -6.26 -5.13
N GLY A 49 -18.09 -6.78 -4.37
CA GLY A 49 -18.07 -8.16 -3.90
C GLY A 49 -16.89 -8.43 -3.00
N THR A 50 -16.79 -9.66 -2.55
CA THR A 50 -15.66 -10.15 -1.75
C THR A 50 -14.99 -11.33 -2.42
N PHE A 51 -13.76 -11.64 -2.02
CA PHE A 51 -13.05 -12.82 -2.49
C PHE A 51 -12.24 -13.46 -1.36
N THR A 52 -11.97 -14.74 -1.48
CA THR A 52 -11.00 -15.47 -0.70
C THR A 52 -10.17 -16.33 -1.64
N LEU A 53 -8.86 -16.27 -1.51
CA LEU A 53 -7.92 -17.11 -2.26
C LEU A 53 -7.05 -17.87 -1.27
N SER A 54 -6.98 -19.19 -1.42
CA SER A 54 -6.12 -20.05 -0.60
C SER A 54 -4.81 -20.34 -1.32
N ALA A 55 -3.72 -20.30 -0.58
CA ALA A 55 -2.38 -20.61 -1.08
C ALA A 55 -1.48 -21.06 0.08
N PRO A 56 -0.60 -22.03 -0.12
CA PRO A 56 0.34 -22.49 0.91
C PRO A 56 1.39 -21.43 1.27
N VAL A 57 1.55 -20.40 0.45
CA VAL A 57 2.48 -19.29 0.65
C VAL A 57 1.84 -17.99 0.16
N VAL A 58 1.99 -16.92 0.91
CA VAL A 58 1.58 -15.57 0.52
C VAL A 58 2.81 -14.66 0.53
N ILE A 59 3.10 -14.03 -0.60
CA ILE A 59 4.17 -13.04 -0.74
C ILE A 59 3.53 -11.66 -0.82
N VAL A 60 3.91 -10.77 0.11
CA VAL A 60 3.38 -9.41 0.18
C VAL A 60 4.39 -8.43 -0.42
N THR A 61 4.00 -7.74 -1.48
CA THR A 61 4.80 -6.73 -2.19
C THR A 61 4.04 -5.42 -2.37
N ALA A 62 3.22 -5.05 -1.37
CA ALA A 62 2.22 -3.98 -1.48
C ALA A 62 2.79 -2.56 -1.28
N GLY A 63 4.11 -2.39 -1.24
CA GLY A 63 4.76 -1.10 -1.02
C GLY A 63 4.78 -0.67 0.44
N GLY A 64 5.05 0.61 0.66
CA GLY A 64 5.22 1.21 1.99
C GLY A 64 4.06 2.09 2.43
N ILE A 65 4.39 3.23 3.06
CA ILE A 65 3.45 4.15 3.70
C ILE A 65 3.42 5.55 3.07
N GLY A 66 4.18 5.80 2.01
CA GLY A 66 4.42 7.15 1.45
C GLY A 66 3.16 7.88 0.97
N GLY A 67 2.07 7.18 0.68
CA GLY A 67 0.77 7.74 0.36
C GLY A 67 -0.07 8.11 1.60
N ASN A 68 0.42 7.84 2.82
CA ASN A 68 -0.27 8.12 4.07
C ASN A 68 0.61 9.00 4.96
N HIS A 69 0.52 10.32 4.78
CA HIS A 69 1.34 11.28 5.51
C HIS A 69 1.10 11.26 7.04
N ALA A 70 -0.10 10.88 7.48
CA ALA A 70 -0.36 10.71 8.90
C ALA A 70 0.50 9.58 9.49
N LEU A 71 0.57 8.45 8.78
CA LEU A 71 1.38 7.31 9.19
C LEU A 71 2.89 7.62 9.08
N VAL A 72 3.30 8.38 8.05
CA VAL A 72 4.68 8.88 7.93
C VAL A 72 5.05 9.73 9.13
N ARG A 73 4.19 10.67 9.56
CA ARG A 73 4.41 11.50 10.75
C ARG A 73 4.47 10.67 12.03
N GLN A 74 3.57 9.70 12.16
CA GLN A 74 3.53 8.80 13.32
C GLN A 74 4.84 8.03 13.51
N TYR A 75 5.47 7.61 12.42
CA TYR A 75 6.73 6.85 12.45
C TYR A 75 7.95 7.71 12.13
N TRP A 76 7.80 9.03 12.13
CA TRP A 76 8.92 9.94 11.86
C TRP A 76 10.06 9.71 12.83
N PRO A 77 11.29 9.55 12.34
CA PRO A 77 12.42 9.25 13.21
C PRO A 77 12.83 10.47 14.04
N THR A 78 12.76 10.35 15.34
CA THR A 78 13.08 11.44 16.29
C THR A 78 14.48 12.03 16.09
N ARG A 79 15.44 11.23 15.58
CA ARG A 79 16.79 11.68 15.24
C ARG A 79 16.84 12.76 14.15
N LEU A 80 15.78 12.97 13.40
CA LEU A 80 15.64 13.99 12.36
C LEU A 80 14.88 15.24 12.83
N GLY A 81 14.54 15.31 14.13
CA GLY A 81 13.69 16.38 14.66
C GLY A 81 12.21 16.21 14.28
N ASP A 82 11.49 17.32 14.20
CA ASP A 82 10.08 17.32 13.84
C ASP A 82 9.87 16.97 12.36
N PRO A 83 8.77 16.27 12.03
CA PRO A 83 8.43 16.00 10.63
C PRO A 83 8.15 17.31 9.87
N PRO A 84 8.50 17.42 8.58
CA PRO A 84 8.23 18.60 7.78
C PRO A 84 6.75 18.99 7.81
N ALA A 85 6.47 20.30 7.87
CA ALA A 85 5.10 20.82 7.77
C ALA A 85 4.47 20.43 6.43
N HIS A 86 5.24 20.49 5.37
CA HIS A 86 4.83 20.13 4.01
C HIS A 86 5.52 18.86 3.56
N MET A 87 4.75 17.90 3.07
CA MET A 87 5.22 16.64 2.51
C MET A 87 4.66 16.46 1.11
N ILE A 88 5.47 15.90 0.23
CA ILE A 88 5.08 15.52 -1.14
C ILE A 88 5.06 14.01 -1.23
N SER A 89 4.00 13.45 -1.81
CA SER A 89 3.96 12.02 -2.09
C SER A 89 4.68 11.68 -3.39
N GLY A 90 5.76 10.93 -3.30
CA GLY A 90 6.43 10.32 -4.47
C GLY A 90 5.78 9.02 -4.93
N VAL A 91 4.65 8.64 -4.34
CA VAL A 91 3.95 7.37 -4.61
C VAL A 91 2.44 7.60 -4.71
N PRO A 92 1.70 6.70 -5.38
CA PRO A 92 0.24 6.77 -5.42
C PRO A 92 -0.41 6.67 -4.03
N ALA A 93 -1.57 7.30 -3.85
CA ALA A 93 -2.31 7.33 -2.58
C ALA A 93 -2.66 5.94 -2.00
N HIS A 94 -2.67 4.89 -2.82
CA HIS A 94 -2.92 3.52 -2.36
C HIS A 94 -1.69 2.83 -1.75
N VAL A 95 -0.52 3.46 -1.78
CA VAL A 95 0.67 3.02 -1.03
C VAL A 95 0.56 3.60 0.38
N ASP A 96 -0.44 3.15 1.11
CA ASP A 96 -0.97 3.76 2.33
C ASP A 96 -0.62 3.01 3.63
N GLY A 97 0.14 1.91 3.51
CA GLY A 97 0.53 1.08 4.65
C GLY A 97 -0.52 0.07 5.11
N LEU A 98 -1.65 -0.07 4.41
CA LEU A 98 -2.71 -1.02 4.76
C LEU A 98 -2.17 -2.42 5.04
N MET A 99 -1.30 -2.94 4.16
CA MET A 99 -0.76 -4.30 4.29
C MET A 99 0.21 -4.47 5.46
N LEU A 100 0.84 -3.41 5.96
CA LEU A 100 1.64 -3.49 7.18
C LEU A 100 0.75 -3.83 8.38
N GLY A 101 -0.37 -3.11 8.55
CA GLY A 101 -1.35 -3.41 9.58
C GLY A 101 -2.01 -4.79 9.41
N VAL A 102 -2.26 -5.21 8.17
CA VAL A 102 -2.77 -6.57 7.87
C VAL A 102 -1.78 -7.63 8.32
N ALA A 103 -0.49 -7.46 8.02
CA ALA A 103 0.56 -8.38 8.44
C ALA A 103 0.68 -8.47 9.96
N GLU A 104 0.60 -7.34 10.68
CA GLU A 104 0.62 -7.33 12.14
C GLU A 104 -0.57 -8.05 12.75
N ARG A 105 -1.78 -7.81 12.25
CA ARG A 105 -2.98 -8.54 12.70
C ARG A 105 -2.88 -10.04 12.46
N ALA A 106 -2.13 -10.45 11.45
CA ALA A 106 -1.84 -11.86 11.18
C ALA A 106 -0.70 -12.44 12.04
N GLY A 107 -0.16 -11.67 12.99
CA GLY A 107 0.91 -12.09 13.89
C GLY A 107 2.32 -11.73 13.41
N GLY A 108 2.44 -10.97 12.32
CA GLY A 108 3.72 -10.41 11.88
C GLY A 108 4.24 -9.35 12.83
N ARG A 109 5.55 -9.19 12.90
CA ARG A 109 6.21 -8.14 13.69
C ARG A 109 6.89 -7.15 12.78
N LEU A 110 6.48 -5.88 12.84
CA LEU A 110 7.17 -4.79 12.17
C LEU A 110 8.31 -4.29 13.08
N ILE A 111 9.50 -4.26 12.52
CA ILE A 111 10.70 -3.71 13.16
C ILE A 111 11.15 -2.46 12.40
N ASN A 112 11.89 -1.57 13.08
CA ASN A 112 12.48 -0.38 12.45
C ASN A 112 11.45 0.48 11.70
N ARG A 113 10.28 0.73 12.29
CA ARG A 113 9.20 1.52 11.66
C ARG A 113 9.63 2.93 11.27
N ASP A 114 10.67 3.47 11.92
CA ASP A 114 11.30 4.75 11.64
C ASP A 114 12.31 4.71 10.48
N ARG A 115 12.54 3.56 9.87
CA ARG A 115 13.44 3.38 8.73
C ARG A 115 12.68 3.54 7.43
N MET A 116 12.36 4.78 7.10
CA MET A 116 11.69 5.16 5.86
C MET A 116 12.70 5.66 4.84
N TRP A 117 12.42 5.43 3.57
CA TRP A 117 13.13 6.09 2.49
C TRP A 117 12.44 7.42 2.19
N HIS A 118 13.10 8.51 2.50
CA HIS A 118 12.67 9.85 2.20
C HIS A 118 13.88 10.71 1.82
N TYR A 119 13.64 11.73 1.04
CA TYR A 119 14.65 12.72 0.64
C TYR A 119 13.99 14.08 0.47
N VAL A 120 14.81 15.13 0.45
CA VAL A 120 14.32 16.49 0.25
C VAL A 120 14.11 16.71 -1.24
N GLU A 121 12.88 17.11 -1.60
CA GLU A 121 12.55 17.61 -2.94
C GLU A 121 12.03 19.04 -2.82
N GLY A 122 12.66 19.96 -3.57
CA GLY A 122 12.37 21.38 -3.51
C GLY A 122 11.72 21.97 -4.74
N VAL A 123 11.43 21.18 -5.78
CA VAL A 123 10.90 21.68 -7.06
C VAL A 123 9.44 21.26 -7.21
N LYS A 124 8.59 22.27 -7.46
CA LYS A 124 7.18 22.02 -7.78
C LYS A 124 7.07 21.36 -9.16
N ASN A 125 6.36 20.22 -9.21
CA ASN A 125 6.10 19.51 -10.46
C ASN A 125 4.75 19.92 -11.06
N TRP A 126 4.78 20.61 -12.19
CA TRP A 126 3.56 21.07 -12.88
C TRP A 126 2.82 19.97 -13.63
N ASN A 127 3.52 18.89 -14.01
CA ASN A 127 2.98 17.79 -14.82
C ASN A 127 2.93 16.50 -14.00
N SER A 128 2.34 16.55 -12.81
CA SER A 128 2.21 15.38 -11.96
C SER A 128 1.45 14.25 -12.66
N ILE A 129 2.05 13.07 -12.71
CA ILE A 129 1.41 11.86 -13.22
C ILE A 129 0.44 11.27 -12.16
N TRP A 130 0.73 11.51 -10.88
CA TRP A 130 -0.03 10.97 -9.75
C TRP A 130 -0.71 12.09 -8.97
N PRO A 131 -1.94 11.88 -8.47
CA PRO A 131 -2.57 12.81 -7.54
C PRO A 131 -1.65 13.12 -6.35
N LEU A 132 -1.61 14.39 -5.94
CA LEU A 132 -0.74 14.93 -4.89
C LEU A 132 0.77 14.89 -5.17
N HIS A 133 1.20 14.30 -6.27
CA HIS A 133 2.60 14.28 -6.67
C HIS A 133 3.01 15.65 -7.22
N GLY A 134 3.89 16.32 -6.55
CA GLY A 134 4.31 17.68 -6.90
C GLY A 134 3.43 18.78 -6.34
N THR A 135 2.46 18.47 -5.51
CA THR A 135 1.70 19.46 -4.74
C THR A 135 2.27 19.55 -3.33
N LEU A 136 2.66 20.74 -2.92
CA LEU A 136 3.00 21.00 -1.52
C LEU A 136 1.69 20.95 -0.72
N THR A 137 1.57 19.99 0.17
CA THR A 137 0.46 19.88 1.12
C THR A 137 0.89 20.27 2.52
#